data_f9342a61192f62b896be109bc8925d2e
#
_entry.id   f9342a61192f62b896be109bc8925d2e
#
_cell.length_a   1.000
_cell.length_b   1.000
_cell.length_c   1.000
_cell.angle_alpha   90.00
_cell.angle_beta   90.00
_cell.angle_gamma   90.00
#
_symmetry.space_group_name_H-M   'P 1'
#
loop_
_entity.id
_entity.type
_entity.pdbx_description
1 polymer ?
#
loop_
_entity_poly.entity_id
_entity_poly.type
_entity_poly.pdbx_seq_one_letter_code
_entity_poly.pdbx_strand_id
1 'polypeptide(L)'
;MSPTHPTYEQLADLPAYAEQPVPVAFEDVNGHLNVRHYTGIASEGLDESLVALGIPQNWPVSGHACFSAEHHLTYLAELRTGDTMSARVRLLGRAERAAHALVYLLDDSHKRLSFVMEEVFLHIDMETRRTAAWPEDVAAALDRRIAADAGLPWEPYLSGSMSLR
;
A
#
# COMPACT_ATOMS: atom_id res chain seq x y z
N MET A 1 -17.90 -19.60 4.00
CA MET A 1 -16.95 -19.02 4.98
C MET A 1 -16.88 -17.54 4.71
N SER A 2 -16.93 -16.70 5.75
CA SER A 2 -16.66 -15.27 5.56
C SER A 2 -15.24 -15.12 5.04
N PRO A 3 -14.97 -14.26 4.06
CA PRO A 3 -13.63 -14.00 3.58
C PRO A 3 -12.78 -13.50 4.76
N THR A 4 -11.57 -14.02 4.89
CA THR A 4 -10.63 -13.66 5.95
C THR A 4 -9.42 -12.97 5.34
N HIS A 5 -8.80 -12.07 6.11
CA HIS A 5 -7.52 -11.49 5.71
C HIS A 5 -6.44 -12.58 5.59
N PRO A 6 -5.43 -12.39 4.73
CA PRO A 6 -4.27 -13.29 4.65
C PRO A 6 -3.54 -13.37 6.00
N THR A 7 -2.86 -14.48 6.25
CA THR A 7 -2.07 -14.67 7.47
C THR A 7 -0.76 -13.88 7.43
N TYR A 8 -0.12 -13.71 8.60
CA TYR A 8 1.20 -13.08 8.68
C TYR A 8 2.22 -13.80 7.78
N GLU A 9 2.25 -15.12 7.79
CA GLU A 9 3.19 -15.93 7.01
C GLU A 9 3.00 -15.71 5.50
N GLN A 10 1.75 -15.68 5.03
CA GLN A 10 1.44 -15.39 3.64
C GLN A 10 1.90 -13.99 3.21
N LEU A 11 1.77 -13.01 4.11
CA LEU A 11 2.18 -11.64 3.84
C LEU A 11 3.70 -11.46 3.97
N ALA A 12 4.34 -12.17 4.90
CA ALA A 12 5.78 -12.09 5.11
C ALA A 12 6.60 -12.61 3.91
N ASP A 13 6.01 -13.42 3.04
CA ASP A 13 6.62 -13.85 1.78
C ASP A 13 6.71 -12.73 0.72
N LEU A 14 5.96 -11.64 0.89
CA LEU A 14 6.05 -10.47 0.02
C LEU A 14 7.24 -9.57 0.42
N PRO A 15 7.80 -8.78 -0.54
CA PRO A 15 8.82 -7.79 -0.21
C PRO A 15 8.40 -6.84 0.91
N ALA A 16 9.30 -6.56 1.84
CA ALA A 16 9.10 -5.60 2.91
C ALA A 16 9.41 -4.17 2.44
N TYR A 17 8.57 -3.23 2.82
CA TYR A 17 8.72 -1.79 2.59
C TYR A 17 8.47 -1.03 3.90
N ALA A 18 8.97 0.19 4.01
CA ALA A 18 8.81 1.06 5.18
C ALA A 18 9.10 0.34 6.52
N GLU A 19 10.07 -0.59 6.52
CA GLU A 19 10.45 -1.35 7.71
C GLU A 19 11.14 -0.45 8.72
N GLN A 20 10.56 -0.35 9.91
CA GLN A 20 11.09 0.49 10.99
C GLN A 20 10.49 0.10 12.34
N PRO A 21 11.15 0.46 13.46
CA PRO A 21 10.50 0.42 14.76
C PRO A 21 9.44 1.51 14.87
N VAL A 22 8.35 1.25 15.60
CA VAL A 22 7.33 2.26 15.92
C VAL A 22 7.97 3.34 16.78
N PRO A 23 8.08 4.61 16.30
CA PRO A 23 8.72 5.67 17.06
C PRO A 23 7.87 6.08 18.26
N VAL A 24 8.53 6.45 19.37
CA VAL A 24 7.85 6.97 20.57
C VAL A 24 7.03 8.23 20.27
N ALA A 25 7.45 9.04 19.29
CA ALA A 25 6.73 10.25 18.86
C ALA A 25 5.38 9.95 18.18
N PHE A 26 5.12 8.70 17.80
CA PHE A 26 3.88 8.26 17.17
C PHE A 26 2.87 7.66 18.16
N GLU A 27 3.27 7.53 19.43
CA GLU A 27 2.42 7.01 20.48
C GLU A 27 1.33 8.04 20.88
N ASP A 28 0.16 7.56 21.19
CA ASP A 28 -0.93 8.36 21.74
C ASP A 28 -1.14 8.06 23.24
N VAL A 29 -2.16 8.72 23.82
CA VAL A 29 -2.50 8.55 25.23
C VAL A 29 -2.94 7.14 25.62
N ASN A 30 -3.22 6.27 24.65
CA ASN A 30 -3.62 4.87 24.86
C ASN A 30 -2.40 3.93 24.90
N GLY A 31 -1.18 4.44 24.67
CA GLY A 31 0.06 3.65 24.70
C GLY A 31 0.33 2.83 23.44
N HIS A 32 -0.25 3.22 22.30
CA HIS A 32 -0.01 2.57 21.02
C HIS A 32 0.08 3.58 19.88
N LEU A 33 0.48 3.11 18.68
CA LEU A 33 0.57 3.93 17.48
C LEU A 33 -0.73 4.68 17.23
N ASN A 34 -0.65 6.02 17.18
CA ASN A 34 -1.79 6.86 16.92
C ASN A 34 -2.34 6.63 15.51
N VAL A 35 -3.67 6.58 15.39
CA VAL A 35 -4.41 6.31 14.14
C VAL A 35 -3.95 7.16 12.96
N ARG A 36 -3.54 8.41 13.20
CA ARG A 36 -3.08 9.35 12.16
C ARG A 36 -1.81 8.89 11.41
N HIS A 37 -1.02 7.98 12.00
CA HIS A 37 0.25 7.55 11.42
C HIS A 37 0.12 6.30 10.53
N TYR A 38 -0.89 5.45 10.75
CA TYR A 38 -1.08 4.21 9.99
C TYR A 38 -1.14 4.45 8.48
N THR A 39 -1.95 5.42 8.05
CA THR A 39 -2.10 5.75 6.63
C THR A 39 -0.80 6.30 6.03
N GLY A 40 -0.07 7.16 6.78
CA GLY A 40 1.22 7.69 6.35
C GLY A 40 2.25 6.59 6.11
N ILE A 41 2.41 5.67 7.07
CA ILE A 41 3.34 4.54 6.96
C ILE A 41 2.93 3.60 5.81
N ALA A 42 1.64 3.33 5.66
CA ALA A 42 1.15 2.51 4.55
C ALA A 42 1.42 3.18 3.19
N SER A 43 1.22 4.49 3.09
CA SER A 43 1.54 5.25 1.87
C SER A 43 3.04 5.24 1.56
N GLU A 44 3.91 5.40 2.56
CA GLU A 44 5.37 5.25 2.38
C GLU A 44 5.71 3.86 1.83
N GLY A 45 5.10 2.80 2.35
CA GLY A 45 5.28 1.44 1.85
C GLY A 45 4.82 1.27 0.39
N LEU A 46 3.70 1.88 0.02
CA LEU A 46 3.24 1.89 -1.39
C LEU A 46 4.24 2.64 -2.28
N ASP A 47 4.68 3.84 -1.88
CA ASP A 47 5.65 4.63 -2.62
C ASP A 47 6.96 3.88 -2.84
N GLU A 48 7.52 3.25 -1.80
CA GLU A 48 8.72 2.40 -1.94
C GLU A 48 8.49 1.23 -2.89
N SER A 49 7.32 0.61 -2.86
CA SER A 49 6.97 -0.48 -3.79
C SER A 49 6.89 -0.01 -5.24
N LEU A 50 6.38 1.21 -5.48
CA LEU A 50 6.32 1.82 -6.80
C LEU A 50 7.72 2.20 -7.31
N VAL A 51 8.60 2.70 -6.42
CA VAL A 51 10.02 2.93 -6.74
C VAL A 51 10.71 1.63 -7.14
N ALA A 52 10.44 0.53 -6.45
CA ALA A 52 10.97 -0.80 -6.80
C ALA A 52 10.49 -1.29 -8.18
N LEU A 53 9.37 -0.78 -8.70
CA LEU A 53 8.88 -1.03 -10.05
C LEU A 53 9.51 -0.12 -11.12
N GLY A 54 10.34 0.84 -10.72
CA GLY A 54 11.02 1.78 -11.61
C GLY A 54 10.33 3.15 -11.74
N ILE A 55 9.30 3.44 -10.93
CA ILE A 55 8.73 4.79 -10.84
C ILE A 55 9.67 5.65 -9.98
N PRO A 56 10.29 6.70 -10.52
CA PRO A 56 11.28 7.47 -9.78
C PRO A 56 10.66 8.18 -8.55
N GLN A 57 11.37 8.20 -7.44
CA GLN A 57 10.94 8.94 -6.24
C GLN A 57 10.78 10.45 -6.51
N ASN A 58 11.56 11.01 -7.44
CA ASN A 58 11.46 12.40 -7.85
C ASN A 58 10.54 12.60 -9.08
N TRP A 59 9.60 11.70 -9.32
CA TRP A 59 8.70 11.73 -10.47
C TRP A 59 7.97 13.06 -10.66
N PRO A 60 7.55 13.78 -9.59
CA PRO A 60 6.96 15.11 -9.74
C PRO A 60 7.86 16.13 -10.44
N VAL A 61 9.18 16.00 -10.34
CA VAL A 61 10.14 16.87 -11.04
C VAL A 61 10.12 16.63 -12.56
N SER A 62 9.81 15.42 -12.99
CA SER A 62 9.66 15.05 -14.41
C SER A 62 8.24 15.21 -14.95
N GLY A 63 7.33 15.83 -14.19
CA GLY A 63 6.00 16.17 -14.65
C GLY A 63 4.92 15.11 -14.36
N HIS A 64 5.21 14.11 -13.55
CA HIS A 64 4.29 13.03 -13.21
C HIS A 64 4.12 12.88 -11.70
N ALA A 65 2.97 12.36 -11.24
CA ALA A 65 2.77 11.99 -9.84
C ALA A 65 1.72 10.89 -9.69
N CYS A 66 1.73 10.24 -8.52
CA CYS A 66 0.61 9.43 -8.05
C CYS A 66 -0.13 10.19 -6.96
N PHE A 67 -1.45 10.31 -7.08
CA PHE A 67 -2.31 10.89 -6.05
C PHE A 67 -3.30 9.84 -5.56
N SER A 68 -3.42 9.72 -4.25
CA SER A 68 -4.47 8.91 -3.62
C SER A 68 -5.84 9.49 -3.96
N ALA A 69 -6.77 8.63 -4.34
CA ALA A 69 -8.14 9.01 -4.67
C ALA A 69 -9.16 8.46 -3.66
N GLU A 70 -8.98 7.24 -3.23
CA GLU A 70 -9.92 6.55 -2.34
C GLU A 70 -9.15 5.62 -1.40
N HIS A 71 -9.52 5.61 -0.11
CA HIS A 71 -9.00 4.66 0.87
C HIS A 71 -10.14 3.96 1.60
N HIS A 72 -9.97 2.66 1.83
CA HIS A 72 -10.72 1.92 2.84
C HIS A 72 -9.71 1.36 3.85
N LEU A 73 -9.91 1.68 5.12
CA LEU A 73 -8.97 1.39 6.20
C LEU A 73 -9.55 0.37 7.17
N THR A 74 -8.79 -0.65 7.51
CA THR A 74 -9.18 -1.66 8.51
C THR A 74 -8.09 -1.81 9.55
N TYR A 75 -8.43 -1.58 10.81
CA TYR A 75 -7.55 -1.73 11.97
C TYR A 75 -7.82 -3.07 12.62
N LEU A 76 -6.82 -3.94 12.73
CA LEU A 76 -6.96 -5.33 13.19
C LEU A 76 -6.24 -5.59 14.51
N ALA A 77 -5.07 -4.96 14.70
CA ALA A 77 -4.28 -5.09 15.93
C ALA A 77 -3.48 -3.80 16.17
N GLU A 78 -3.29 -3.45 17.42
CA GLU A 78 -2.46 -2.31 17.82
C GLU A 78 -0.97 -2.56 17.54
N LEU A 79 -0.25 -1.49 17.19
CA LEU A 79 1.21 -1.42 17.16
C LEU A 79 1.66 -0.57 18.35
N ARG A 80 2.68 -1.01 19.07
CA ARG A 80 3.22 -0.30 20.24
C ARG A 80 4.60 0.26 19.96
N THR A 81 4.97 1.29 20.68
CA THR A 81 6.32 1.86 20.64
C THR A 81 7.37 0.78 20.80
N GLY A 82 8.33 0.75 19.86
CA GLY A 82 9.42 -0.22 19.84
C GLY A 82 9.12 -1.53 19.12
N ASP A 83 7.86 -1.82 18.78
CA ASP A 83 7.54 -2.93 17.88
C ASP A 83 8.15 -2.66 16.51
N THR A 84 8.67 -3.68 15.84
CA THR A 84 9.09 -3.58 14.44
C THR A 84 7.86 -3.73 13.55
N MET A 85 7.68 -2.81 12.64
CA MET A 85 6.61 -2.85 11.64
C MET A 85 7.17 -2.80 10.23
N SER A 86 6.43 -3.36 9.28
CA SER A 86 6.75 -3.28 7.86
C SER A 86 5.48 -3.29 7.01
N ALA A 87 5.55 -2.69 5.83
CA ALA A 87 4.48 -2.73 4.84
C ALA A 87 4.71 -3.85 3.83
N ARG A 88 3.61 -4.46 3.38
CA ARG A 88 3.56 -5.39 2.27
C ARG A 88 2.54 -4.88 1.26
N VAL A 89 2.86 -4.94 -0.03
CA VAL A 89 2.01 -4.37 -1.07
C VAL A 89 1.60 -5.44 -2.07
N ARG A 90 0.30 -5.48 -2.38
CA ARG A 90 -0.28 -6.28 -3.45
C ARG A 90 -1.01 -5.36 -4.43
N LEU A 91 -0.58 -5.34 -5.70
CA LEU A 91 -1.31 -4.65 -6.75
C LEU A 91 -2.44 -5.55 -7.28
N LEU A 92 -3.64 -5.01 -7.36
CA LEU A 92 -4.85 -5.75 -7.73
C LEU A 92 -5.23 -5.58 -9.19
N GLY A 93 -5.00 -4.38 -9.73
CA GLY A 93 -5.37 -4.05 -11.08
C GLY A 93 -5.05 -2.60 -11.44
N ARG A 94 -5.20 -2.26 -12.72
CA ARG A 94 -5.14 -0.88 -13.19
C ARG A 94 -6.18 -0.62 -14.29
N ALA A 95 -6.57 0.63 -14.40
CA ALA A 95 -7.25 1.24 -15.55
C ALA A 95 -6.26 2.12 -16.31
N GLU A 96 -6.75 2.86 -17.30
CA GLU A 96 -5.92 3.78 -18.11
C GLU A 96 -5.19 4.82 -17.25
N ARG A 97 -5.81 5.31 -16.16
CA ARG A 97 -5.35 6.45 -15.35
C ARG A 97 -5.30 6.17 -13.87
N ALA A 98 -5.69 4.99 -13.44
CA ALA A 98 -5.81 4.61 -12.04
C ALA A 98 -5.20 3.23 -11.80
N ALA A 99 -4.80 2.97 -10.55
CA ALA A 99 -4.43 1.63 -10.11
C ALA A 99 -5.04 1.35 -8.72
N HIS A 100 -5.18 0.07 -8.40
CA HIS A 100 -5.80 -0.43 -7.18
C HIS A 100 -4.81 -1.33 -6.44
N ALA A 101 -4.60 -1.05 -5.18
CA ALA A 101 -3.66 -1.76 -4.33
C ALA A 101 -4.23 -2.10 -2.96
N LEU A 102 -3.62 -3.10 -2.33
CA LEU A 102 -3.72 -3.36 -0.90
C LEU A 102 -2.33 -3.16 -0.27
N VAL A 103 -2.31 -2.41 0.81
CA VAL A 103 -1.15 -2.26 1.68
C VAL A 103 -1.47 -2.85 3.04
N TYR A 104 -0.64 -3.78 3.47
CA TYR A 104 -0.75 -4.46 4.75
C TYR A 104 0.37 -3.99 5.67
N LEU A 105 0.06 -3.48 6.85
CA LEU A 105 1.06 -3.23 7.88
C LEU A 105 1.14 -4.43 8.82
N LEU A 106 2.33 -4.98 8.92
CA LEU A 106 2.64 -6.09 9.81
C LEU A 106 3.24 -5.57 11.11
N ASP A 107 2.87 -6.21 12.20
CA ASP A 107 3.61 -6.22 13.45
C ASP A 107 4.56 -7.42 13.40
N ASP A 108 5.80 -7.17 12.99
CA ASP A 108 6.81 -8.21 12.81
C ASP A 108 7.32 -8.74 14.17
N SER A 109 7.21 -7.93 15.23
CA SER A 109 7.57 -8.34 16.59
C SER A 109 6.64 -9.43 17.13
N HIS A 110 5.36 -9.37 16.80
CA HIS A 110 4.34 -10.31 17.28
C HIS A 110 3.77 -11.22 16.18
N LYS A 111 4.32 -11.14 14.95
CA LYS A 111 3.94 -11.95 13.78
C LYS A 111 2.44 -11.90 13.49
N ARG A 112 1.90 -10.72 13.33
CA ARG A 112 0.47 -10.51 13.06
C ARG A 112 0.24 -9.38 12.07
N LEU A 113 -0.90 -9.45 11.38
CA LEU A 113 -1.41 -8.36 10.55
C LEU A 113 -2.05 -7.31 11.46
N SER A 114 -1.56 -6.08 11.38
CA SER A 114 -2.01 -4.96 12.20
C SER A 114 -3.04 -4.07 11.51
N PHE A 115 -2.82 -3.77 10.22
CA PHE A 115 -3.64 -2.80 9.50
C PHE A 115 -3.67 -3.12 8.01
N VAL A 116 -4.78 -2.79 7.36
CA VAL A 116 -4.95 -2.91 5.91
C VAL A 116 -5.46 -1.59 5.37
N MET A 117 -4.79 -1.09 4.33
CA MET A 117 -5.26 0.02 3.50
C MET A 117 -5.54 -0.52 2.10
N GLU A 118 -6.79 -0.49 1.69
CA GLU A 118 -7.18 -0.68 0.29
C GLU A 118 -7.21 0.70 -0.35
N GLU A 119 -6.53 0.89 -1.47
CA GLU A 119 -6.33 2.20 -2.09
C GLU A 119 -6.53 2.16 -3.60
N VAL A 120 -7.24 3.16 -4.10
CA VAL A 120 -7.20 3.55 -5.51
C VAL A 120 -6.37 4.82 -5.63
N PHE A 121 -5.34 4.79 -6.47
CA PHE A 121 -4.50 5.94 -6.76
C PHE A 121 -4.47 6.25 -8.26
N LEU A 122 -4.19 7.50 -8.59
CA LEU A 122 -4.31 8.06 -9.94
C LEU A 122 -2.94 8.53 -10.44
N HIS A 123 -2.69 8.33 -11.73
CA HIS A 123 -1.60 9.03 -12.40
C HIS A 123 -2.02 10.46 -12.72
N ILE A 124 -1.18 11.42 -12.35
CA ILE A 124 -1.39 12.85 -12.52
C ILE A 124 -0.31 13.42 -13.44
N ASP A 125 -0.74 14.16 -14.45
CA ASP A 125 0.11 15.10 -15.18
C ASP A 125 0.28 16.35 -14.32
N MET A 126 1.51 16.67 -13.94
CA MET A 126 1.81 17.76 -13.00
C MET A 126 1.76 19.15 -13.63
N GLU A 127 1.82 19.26 -14.97
CA GLU A 127 1.64 20.52 -15.67
C GLU A 127 0.18 20.96 -15.65
N THR A 128 -0.71 20.04 -16.01
CA THR A 128 -2.16 20.30 -16.05
C THR A 128 -2.87 20.06 -14.72
N ARG A 129 -2.21 19.35 -13.79
CA ARG A 129 -2.76 18.89 -12.50
C ARG A 129 -4.02 18.03 -12.66
N ARG A 130 -4.10 17.27 -13.74
CA ARG A 130 -5.23 16.39 -14.07
C ARG A 130 -4.78 14.94 -14.22
N THR A 131 -5.74 14.04 -14.09
CA THR A 131 -5.50 12.61 -14.37
C THR A 131 -5.10 12.42 -15.83
N ALA A 132 -4.09 11.59 -16.05
CA ALA A 132 -3.57 11.25 -17.38
C ALA A 132 -3.32 9.74 -17.50
N ALA A 133 -3.25 9.25 -18.74
CA ALA A 133 -2.88 7.87 -18.98
C ALA A 133 -1.48 7.57 -18.43
N TRP A 134 -1.28 6.38 -17.89
CA TRP A 134 0.05 5.94 -17.46
C TRP A 134 1.04 5.99 -18.62
N PRO A 135 2.29 6.48 -18.41
CA PRO A 135 3.37 6.28 -19.36
C PRO A 135 3.51 4.78 -19.71
N GLU A 136 3.86 4.48 -20.96
CA GLU A 136 3.83 3.10 -21.47
C GLU A 136 4.73 2.14 -20.66
N ASP A 137 5.92 2.58 -20.30
CA ASP A 137 6.88 1.83 -19.50
C ASP A 137 6.36 1.56 -18.07
N VAL A 138 5.71 2.55 -17.45
CA VAL A 138 5.09 2.44 -16.14
C VAL A 138 3.87 1.51 -16.21
N ALA A 139 3.01 1.67 -17.21
CA ALA A 139 1.87 0.80 -17.44
C ALA A 139 2.33 -0.68 -17.56
N ALA A 140 3.38 -0.93 -18.34
CA ALA A 140 3.93 -2.27 -18.50
C ALA A 140 4.54 -2.82 -17.20
N ALA A 141 5.16 -1.97 -16.38
CA ALA A 141 5.69 -2.38 -15.07
C ALA A 141 4.56 -2.74 -14.09
N LEU A 142 3.51 -1.93 -14.04
CA LEU A 142 2.31 -2.21 -13.24
C LEU A 142 1.66 -3.53 -13.70
N ASP A 143 1.49 -3.76 -14.99
CA ASP A 143 0.89 -4.99 -15.53
C ASP A 143 1.69 -6.24 -15.13
N ARG A 144 3.03 -6.18 -15.21
CA ARG A 144 3.88 -7.30 -14.78
C ARG A 144 3.72 -7.60 -13.29
N ARG A 145 3.67 -6.56 -12.46
CA ARG A 145 3.49 -6.74 -11.02
C ARG A 145 2.10 -7.25 -10.68
N ILE A 146 1.05 -6.72 -11.29
CA ILE A 146 -0.34 -7.19 -11.12
C ILE A 146 -0.45 -8.66 -11.50
N ALA A 147 0.16 -9.09 -12.61
CA ALA A 147 0.17 -10.49 -13.03
C ALA A 147 0.90 -11.40 -12.02
N ALA A 148 2.03 -10.94 -11.47
CA ALA A 148 2.76 -11.67 -10.42
C ALA A 148 1.93 -11.78 -9.14
N ASP A 149 1.32 -10.69 -8.70
CA ASP A 149 0.49 -10.63 -7.49
C ASP A 149 -0.81 -11.45 -7.63
N ALA A 150 -1.37 -11.55 -8.84
CA ALA A 150 -2.51 -12.43 -9.15
C ALA A 150 -2.16 -13.93 -9.03
N GLY A 151 -0.87 -14.27 -9.19
CA GLY A 151 -0.38 -15.65 -9.04
C GLY A 151 -0.15 -16.09 -7.58
N LEU A 152 -0.36 -15.21 -6.59
CA LEU A 152 -0.21 -15.57 -5.18
C LEU A 152 -1.21 -16.66 -4.76
N PRO A 153 -0.80 -17.62 -3.89
CA PRO A 153 -1.64 -18.78 -3.54
C PRO A 153 -2.73 -18.47 -2.52
N TRP A 154 -3.14 -17.20 -2.40
CA TRP A 154 -4.19 -16.75 -1.50
C TRP A 154 -4.96 -15.57 -2.10
N GLU A 155 -6.25 -15.49 -1.76
CA GLU A 155 -7.12 -14.42 -2.24
C GLU A 155 -7.02 -13.20 -1.32
N PRO A 156 -7.02 -11.97 -1.88
CA PRO A 156 -7.10 -10.75 -1.08
C PRO A 156 -8.50 -10.58 -0.51
N TYR A 157 -8.59 -10.10 0.73
CA TYR A 157 -9.84 -9.60 1.26
C TYR A 157 -10.07 -8.16 0.80
N LEU A 158 -11.14 -7.93 0.06
CA LEU A 158 -11.51 -6.61 -0.45
C LEU A 158 -12.73 -6.07 0.31
N SER A 159 -12.77 -4.75 0.51
CA SER A 159 -13.93 -4.07 1.12
C SER A 159 -15.21 -4.21 0.29
N GLY A 160 -15.06 -4.37 -1.02
CA GLY A 160 -16.17 -4.33 -1.99
C GLY A 160 -16.74 -2.92 -2.21
N SER A 161 -16.16 -1.90 -1.57
CA SER A 161 -16.62 -0.50 -1.67
C SER A 161 -15.92 0.29 -2.77
N MET A 162 -14.81 -0.21 -3.32
CA MET A 162 -13.98 0.47 -4.31
C MET A 162 -13.90 -0.32 -5.62
N SER A 163 -13.75 0.40 -6.72
CA SER A 163 -13.54 -0.19 -8.04
C SER A 163 -12.79 0.78 -8.96
N LEU A 164 -11.99 0.23 -9.86
CA LEU A 164 -11.42 0.99 -10.98
C LEU A 164 -12.54 1.42 -11.93
N ARG A 165 -12.56 2.70 -12.29
CA ARG A 165 -13.52 3.30 -13.24
C ARG A 165 -12.78 3.85 -14.45
#